data_6f5ba4aa7a63e806c6776035e2593502
#
_entry.id   6f5ba4aa7a63e806c6776035e2593502
#
_cell.length_a   1.000
_cell.length_b   1.000
_cell.length_c   1.000
_cell.angle_alpha   90.00
_cell.angle_beta   90.00
_cell.angle_gamma   90.00
#
_symmetry.space_group_name_H-M   'P 1'
#
loop_
_entity.id
_entity.type
_entity.pdbx_description
1 polymer ?
#
loop_
_entity_poly.entity_id
_entity_poly.type
_entity_poly.pdbx_seq_one_letter_code
_entity_poly.pdbx_strand_id
1 'polypeptide(L)'
;MNISNIIFATCKDRQGFCNVTYCDGTTDIIASGIGKLYERLCRESIRGRYFMIGRSSLICENNIVKISPSRGKLVMGFDTLSAKHQELDFSDYLLRELREAVYE
;
A
#
# COMPACT_ATOMS: atom_id res chain seq x y z
N MET A 1 8.79 5.97 12.99
CA MET A 1 8.04 4.70 13.13
C MET A 1 8.70 3.61 12.29
N ASN A 2 8.56 2.36 12.66
CA ASN A 2 9.18 1.22 11.97
C ASN A 2 8.53 1.01 10.59
N ILE A 3 9.34 0.72 9.57
CA ILE A 3 8.82 0.50 8.22
C ILE A 3 7.83 -0.67 8.15
N SER A 4 7.94 -1.66 9.05
CA SER A 4 7.00 -2.78 9.08
C SER A 4 5.58 -2.36 9.47
N ASN A 5 5.38 -1.11 9.88
CA ASN A 5 4.04 -0.57 10.15
C ASN A 5 3.43 0.15 8.94
N ILE A 6 4.13 0.19 7.81
CA ILE A 6 3.61 0.79 6.58
C ILE A 6 2.53 -0.10 6.00
N ILE A 7 1.36 0.47 5.70
CA ILE A 7 0.27 -0.26 5.05
C ILE A 7 0.13 0.08 3.57
N PHE A 8 0.52 1.29 3.17
CA PHE A 8 0.68 1.57 1.75
C PHE A 8 1.65 2.73 1.54
N ALA A 9 2.19 2.82 0.33
CA ALA A 9 3.11 3.88 -0.06
C ALA A 9 2.87 4.25 -1.51
N THR A 10 3.10 5.52 -1.85
CA THR A 10 3.08 5.98 -3.23
C THR A 10 4.28 6.87 -3.50
N CYS A 11 4.83 6.75 -4.70
CA CYS A 11 5.95 7.57 -5.15
C CYS A 11 5.49 8.31 -6.40
N LYS A 12 5.10 9.57 -6.24
CA LYS A 12 4.45 10.34 -7.32
C LYS A 12 5.39 10.96 -8.33
N ASP A 13 6.66 11.02 -8.03
CA ASP A 13 7.62 11.63 -8.93
C ASP A 13 8.94 10.87 -8.90
N ARG A 14 9.89 11.34 -9.70
CA ARG A 14 11.18 10.65 -9.91
C ARG A 14 12.25 11.04 -8.91
N GLN A 15 11.89 11.66 -7.81
CA GLN A 15 12.86 12.26 -6.89
C GLN A 15 13.36 11.32 -5.80
N GLY A 16 12.96 10.06 -5.82
CA GLY A 16 13.43 9.09 -4.85
C GLY A 16 12.82 9.22 -3.47
N PHE A 17 11.59 9.75 -3.39
CA PHE A 17 10.85 9.86 -2.14
C PHE A 17 9.54 9.10 -2.24
N CYS A 18 9.14 8.45 -1.16
CA CYS A 18 7.83 7.81 -1.04
C CYS A 18 7.02 8.46 0.05
N ASN A 19 5.75 8.71 -0.23
CA ASN A 19 4.77 9.06 0.79
C ASN A 19 4.23 7.75 1.36
N VAL A 20 4.36 7.56 2.66
CA VAL A 20 3.95 6.31 3.31
C VAL A 20 2.84 6.58 4.31
N THR A 21 1.97 5.60 4.48
CA THR A 21 0.92 5.63 5.50
C THR A 21 1.11 4.42 6.41
N TYR A 22 1.13 4.68 7.70
CA TYR A 22 1.33 3.64 8.72
C TYR A 22 0.00 3.06 9.18
N CYS A 23 0.07 1.96 9.88
CA CYS A 23 -1.10 1.20 10.33
C CYS A 23 -1.99 1.96 11.33
N ASP A 24 -1.50 3.03 11.93
CA ASP A 24 -2.29 3.89 12.82
C ASP A 24 -2.89 5.10 12.10
N GLY A 25 -2.71 5.20 10.79
CA GLY A 25 -3.22 6.31 9.99
C GLY A 25 -2.28 7.49 9.85
N THR A 26 -1.15 7.51 10.55
CA THR A 26 -0.15 8.58 10.39
C THR A 26 0.61 8.43 9.08
N THR A 27 1.15 9.54 8.59
CA THR A 27 1.86 9.58 7.31
C THR A 27 3.27 10.12 7.49
N ASP A 28 4.14 9.82 6.53
CA ASP A 28 5.51 10.29 6.54
C ASP A 28 6.05 10.29 5.12
N ILE A 29 7.22 10.88 4.94
CA ILE A 29 7.94 10.86 3.66
C ILE A 29 9.27 10.17 3.89
N ILE A 30 9.55 9.14 3.09
CA ILE A 30 10.77 8.36 3.20
C ILE A 30 11.62 8.59 1.95
N ALA A 31 12.91 8.86 2.15
CA ALA A 31 13.87 9.03 1.07
C ALA A 31 14.27 7.67 0.49
N SER A 32 13.38 7.11 -0.33
CA SER A 32 13.58 5.80 -0.97
C SER A 32 12.73 5.74 -2.22
N GLY A 33 13.22 5.08 -3.25
CA GLY A 33 12.40 4.73 -4.40
C GLY A 33 11.46 3.58 -4.04
N ILE A 34 10.36 3.45 -4.80
CA ILE A 34 9.33 2.45 -4.49
C ILE A 34 9.87 1.02 -4.56
N GLY A 35 10.75 0.71 -5.51
CA GLY A 35 11.33 -0.61 -5.65
C GLY A 35 12.19 -1.01 -4.46
N LYS A 36 13.03 -0.09 -3.99
CA LYS A 36 13.86 -0.34 -2.82
C LYS A 36 13.03 -0.51 -1.55
N LEU A 37 11.98 0.31 -1.41
CA LEU A 37 11.09 0.18 -0.28
C LEU A 37 10.37 -1.16 -0.31
N TYR A 38 9.89 -1.59 -1.47
CA TYR A 38 9.26 -2.89 -1.64
C TYR A 38 10.20 -4.03 -1.21
N GLU A 39 11.46 -4.01 -1.66
CA GLU A 39 12.45 -5.02 -1.29
C GLU A 39 12.70 -5.05 0.22
N ARG A 40 12.82 -3.88 0.84
CA ARG A 40 13.00 -3.80 2.28
C ARG A 40 11.79 -4.37 3.03
N LEU A 41 10.58 -4.04 2.59
CA LEU A 41 9.38 -4.55 3.24
C LEU A 41 9.23 -6.06 3.08
N CYS A 42 9.58 -6.61 1.92
CA CYS A 42 9.57 -8.05 1.72
C CYS A 42 10.55 -8.78 2.64
N ARG A 43 11.69 -8.14 2.96
CA ARG A 43 12.73 -8.72 3.81
C ARG A 43 12.46 -8.54 5.29
N GLU A 44 11.99 -7.35 5.69
CA GLU A 44 11.99 -6.91 7.08
C GLU A 44 10.62 -6.89 7.74
N SER A 45 9.55 -6.81 6.95
CA SER A 45 8.22 -6.70 7.53
C SER A 45 7.70 -8.05 8.02
N ILE A 46 7.09 -8.03 9.20
CA ILE A 46 6.40 -9.19 9.76
C ILE A 46 4.88 -9.08 9.58
N ARG A 47 4.41 -8.00 8.91
CA ARG A 47 2.98 -7.73 8.77
C ARG A 47 2.28 -8.63 7.75
N GLY A 48 3.02 -9.16 6.80
CA GLY A 48 2.47 -10.01 5.75
C GLY A 48 3.00 -9.62 4.38
N ARG A 49 2.29 -10.03 3.35
CA ARG A 49 2.74 -9.79 1.98
C ARG A 49 2.44 -8.36 1.54
N TYR A 50 3.31 -7.85 0.67
CA TYR A 50 3.12 -6.56 0.01
C TYR A 50 3.00 -6.77 -1.48
N PHE A 51 2.19 -5.96 -2.13
CA PHE A 51 2.01 -5.99 -3.58
C PHE A 51 2.29 -4.63 -4.18
N MET A 52 2.98 -4.62 -5.32
CA MET A 52 3.13 -3.42 -6.13
C MET A 52 1.88 -3.24 -6.98
N ILE A 53 1.38 -2.00 -7.04
CA ILE A 53 0.29 -1.63 -7.95
C ILE A 53 0.87 -0.66 -8.97
N GLY A 54 0.95 -1.08 -10.21
CA GLY A 54 1.63 -0.29 -11.22
C GLY A 54 3.10 -0.14 -10.88
N ARG A 55 3.66 1.04 -11.14
CA ARG A 55 5.09 1.30 -10.91
C ARG A 55 5.35 2.27 -9.75
N SER A 56 4.31 2.77 -9.12
CA SER A 56 4.47 3.86 -8.17
C SER A 56 3.77 3.65 -6.84
N SER A 57 3.10 2.53 -6.64
CA SER A 57 2.38 2.28 -5.40
C SER A 57 2.64 0.87 -4.89
N LEU A 58 2.57 0.72 -3.57
CA LEU A 58 2.65 -0.60 -2.95
C LEU A 58 1.72 -0.65 -1.74
N ILE A 59 1.16 -1.82 -1.48
CA ILE A 59 0.17 -2.01 -0.42
C ILE A 59 0.45 -3.27 0.37
N CYS A 60 0.03 -3.26 1.63
CA CYS A 60 0.07 -4.43 2.50
C CYS A 60 -1.23 -5.21 2.36
N GLU A 61 -1.14 -6.49 2.02
CA GLU A 61 -2.30 -7.37 1.83
C GLU A 61 -3.20 -7.42 3.07
N ASN A 62 -2.59 -7.50 4.25
CA ASN A 62 -3.35 -7.68 5.49
C ASN A 62 -4.24 -6.49 5.85
N ASN A 63 -4.01 -5.34 5.24
CA ASN A 63 -4.81 -4.14 5.50
C ASN A 63 -5.81 -3.83 4.38
N ILE A 64 -5.94 -4.72 3.39
CA ILE A 64 -6.95 -4.56 2.34
C ILE A 64 -8.31 -4.92 2.92
N VAL A 65 -9.25 -3.99 2.83
CA VAL A 65 -10.63 -4.22 3.24
C VAL A 65 -11.48 -4.64 2.05
N LYS A 66 -11.33 -3.95 0.91
CA LYS A 66 -12.13 -4.22 -0.27
C LYS A 66 -11.42 -3.76 -1.52
N ILE A 67 -11.53 -4.56 -2.57
CA ILE A 67 -11.05 -4.22 -3.91
C ILE A 67 -12.25 -4.13 -4.83
N SER A 68 -12.48 -2.96 -5.43
CA SER A 68 -13.63 -2.70 -6.30
C SER A 68 -13.18 -2.18 -7.66
N PRO A 69 -12.76 -3.07 -8.59
CA PRO A 69 -12.24 -2.62 -9.89
C PRO A 69 -13.24 -1.79 -10.69
N SER A 70 -14.53 -2.17 -10.70
CA SER A 70 -15.54 -1.44 -11.44
C SER A 70 -15.75 -0.02 -10.96
N ARG A 71 -15.41 0.25 -9.70
CA ARG A 71 -15.51 1.59 -9.11
C ARG A 71 -14.18 2.33 -9.07
N GLY A 72 -13.09 1.64 -9.44
CA GLY A 72 -11.76 2.21 -9.35
C GLY A 72 -11.29 2.48 -7.94
N LYS A 73 -11.77 1.69 -6.97
CA LYS A 73 -11.49 1.92 -5.55
C LYS A 73 -10.81 0.74 -4.88
N LEU A 74 -9.81 1.06 -4.07
CA LEU A 74 -9.19 0.13 -3.12
C LEU A 74 -9.39 0.72 -1.73
N VAL A 75 -9.99 -0.04 -0.83
CA VAL A 75 -10.22 0.41 0.55
C VAL A 75 -9.21 -0.25 1.47
N MET A 76 -8.43 0.57 2.17
CA MET A 76 -7.43 0.12 3.14
C MET A 76 -7.93 0.39 4.55
N GLY A 77 -7.73 -0.56 5.44
CA GLY A 77 -8.10 -0.43 6.84
C GLY A 77 -6.88 -0.20 7.72
N PHE A 78 -7.09 0.51 8.82
CA PHE A 78 -6.06 0.76 9.83
C PHE A 78 -6.17 -0.26 10.97
N ASP A 79 -5.10 -0.41 11.74
CA ASP A 79 -5.08 -1.33 12.87
C ASP A 79 -5.84 -0.79 14.08
N THR A 80 -6.10 0.52 14.12
CA THR A 80 -6.78 1.15 15.24
C THR A 80 -8.30 1.17 15.01
N LEU A 81 -9.07 0.85 16.03
CA LEU A 81 -10.53 0.80 15.95
C LEU A 81 -11.16 2.17 15.69
N SER A 82 -10.50 3.24 16.09
CA SER A 82 -11.00 4.60 15.91
C SER A 82 -10.67 5.20 14.54
N ALA A 83 -9.77 4.60 13.79
CA ALA A 83 -9.36 5.11 12.50
C ALA A 83 -10.36 4.70 11.42
N LYS A 84 -10.67 5.64 10.52
CA LYS A 84 -11.54 5.37 9.38
C LYS A 84 -10.76 4.66 8.29
N HIS A 85 -11.48 3.89 7.47
CA HIS A 85 -10.89 3.31 6.26
C HIS A 85 -10.49 4.41 5.30
N GLN A 86 -9.48 4.14 4.50
CA GLN A 86 -9.03 5.07 3.47
C GLN A 86 -9.28 4.47 2.10
N GLU A 87 -9.88 5.26 1.20
CA GLU A 87 -10.10 4.86 -0.18
C GLU A 87 -8.98 5.37 -1.06
N LEU A 88 -8.46 4.52 -1.93
CA LEU A 88 -7.43 4.85 -2.90
C LEU A 88 -7.99 4.65 -4.30
N ASP A 89 -7.64 5.55 -5.22
CA ASP A 89 -8.09 5.50 -6.60
C ASP A 89 -7.02 4.83 -7.47
N PHE A 90 -7.44 3.82 -8.23
CA PHE A 90 -6.58 3.14 -9.20
C PHE A 90 -7.39 2.79 -10.43
N SER A 91 -6.70 2.56 -11.55
CA SER A 91 -7.37 2.11 -12.75
C SER A 91 -7.97 0.71 -12.54
N ASP A 92 -9.06 0.45 -13.25
CA ASP A 92 -9.77 -0.83 -13.21
C ASP A 92 -8.82 -2.01 -13.42
N TYR A 93 -7.99 -1.95 -14.45
CA TYR A 93 -7.15 -3.07 -14.78
C TYR A 93 -6.07 -3.36 -13.73
N LEU A 94 -5.54 -2.33 -13.08
CA LEU A 94 -4.58 -2.52 -11.99
C LEU A 94 -5.23 -3.19 -10.78
N LEU A 95 -6.47 -2.81 -10.47
CA LEU A 95 -7.21 -3.41 -9.37
C LEU A 95 -7.61 -4.85 -9.67
N ARG A 96 -7.88 -5.17 -10.93
CA ARG A 96 -8.15 -6.57 -11.32
C ARG A 96 -6.92 -7.44 -11.16
N GLU A 97 -5.75 -6.94 -11.57
CA GLU A 97 -4.49 -7.65 -11.37
C GLU A 97 -4.21 -7.88 -9.88
N LEU A 98 -4.42 -6.84 -9.08
CA LEU A 98 -4.25 -6.95 -7.63
C LEU A 98 -5.18 -8.01 -7.03
N ARG A 99 -6.46 -7.98 -7.43
CA ARG A 99 -7.45 -8.93 -6.92
C ARG A 99 -7.06 -10.37 -7.25
N GLU A 100 -6.59 -10.62 -8.45
CA GLU A 100 -6.12 -11.94 -8.83
C GLU A 100 -4.92 -12.38 -8.00
N ALA A 101 -3.96 -11.49 -7.78
CA ALA A 101 -2.78 -11.79 -6.98
C ALA A 101 -3.11 -12.10 -5.52
N VAL A 102 -4.07 -11.35 -4.95
CA VAL A 102 -4.48 -11.52 -3.55
C VAL A 102 -5.22 -12.84 -3.34
N TYR A 103 -6.04 -13.24 -4.29
CA TYR A 103 -6.89 -14.43 -4.15
C TYR A 103 -6.35 -15.67 -4.88
N GLU A 104 -5.12 -15.62 -5.30
CA GLU A 104 -4.46 -16.78 -5.87
C GLU A 104 -4.22 -17.89 -4.86
#